data_0925218fce11a1a53d3acb1b58c8e00c
#
_entry.id   0925218fce11a1a53d3acb1b58c8e00c
#
_cell.length_a   1.000
_cell.length_b   1.000
_cell.length_c   1.000
_cell.angle_alpha   90.00
_cell.angle_beta   90.00
_cell.angle_gamma   90.00
#
_symmetry.space_group_name_H-M   'P 1'
#
loop_
_entity.id
_entity.type
_entity.pdbx_description
1 polymer ?
#
loop_
_entity_poly.entity_id
_entity_poly.type
_entity_poly.pdbx_seq_one_letter_code
_entity_poly.pdbx_strand_id
1 'polypeptide(L)'
;DMQGLCGLFMNRALNILSAEDVHVPDKNVLAELIMRHAPDWRRILNELQRHSRNGQLNLDVIGGTVEGSINDLFGFLKSKDFKSMRKWTAENMDVESAAIFRGIYDHMNDSVTPNSIPQLVLILADYQFKNAFVSDKELNMVACLTEVMAQVEFA
;
A
#
# COMPACT_ATOMS: atom_id res chain seq x y z
N ASP A 1 -10.37 -21.04 18.23
CA ASP A 1 -10.94 -21.14 16.89
C ASP A 1 -10.86 -19.80 16.18
N MET A 2 -9.96 -19.71 15.19
CA MET A 2 -9.72 -18.49 14.43
C MET A 2 -10.95 -18.06 13.63
N GLN A 3 -11.69 -19.01 13.11
CA GLN A 3 -12.88 -18.75 12.31
C GLN A 3 -14.00 -18.11 13.15
N GLY A 4 -14.19 -18.58 14.36
CA GLY A 4 -15.13 -17.99 15.30
C GLY A 4 -14.74 -16.59 15.73
N LEU A 5 -13.45 -16.34 15.97
CA LEU A 5 -12.92 -15.01 16.29
C LEU A 5 -13.09 -14.04 15.13
N CYS A 6 -12.85 -14.48 13.91
CA CYS A 6 -13.08 -13.65 12.72
C CYS A 6 -14.57 -13.27 12.57
N GLY A 7 -15.48 -14.19 12.84
CA GLY A 7 -16.92 -13.94 12.83
C GLY A 7 -17.33 -12.90 13.85
N LEU A 8 -16.86 -13.01 15.08
CA LEU A 8 -17.10 -12.03 16.13
C LEU A 8 -16.54 -10.66 15.78
N PHE A 9 -15.34 -10.62 15.26
CA PHE A 9 -14.71 -9.37 14.83
C PHE A 9 -15.45 -8.73 13.66
N MET A 10 -15.92 -9.53 12.70
CA MET A 10 -16.73 -9.04 11.58
C MET A 10 -18.00 -8.33 12.06
N ASN A 11 -18.74 -8.93 13.00
CA ASN A 11 -19.91 -8.30 13.58
C ASN A 11 -19.57 -6.98 14.26
N ARG A 12 -18.49 -6.93 15.00
CA ARG A 12 -18.01 -5.71 15.66
C ARG A 12 -17.61 -4.65 14.63
N ALA A 13 -16.90 -5.03 13.58
CA ALA A 13 -16.51 -4.11 12.50
C ALA A 13 -17.72 -3.53 11.78
N LEU A 14 -18.74 -4.35 11.48
CA LEU A 14 -19.98 -3.89 10.87
C LEU A 14 -20.71 -2.89 11.76
N ASN A 15 -20.76 -3.12 13.07
CA ASN A 15 -21.37 -2.22 14.02
C ASN A 15 -20.61 -0.88 14.10
N ILE A 16 -19.29 -0.89 14.09
CA ILE A 16 -18.46 0.31 14.08
C ILE A 16 -18.69 1.10 12.78
N LEU A 17 -18.67 0.45 11.63
CA LEU A 17 -18.90 1.09 10.34
C LEU A 17 -20.30 1.70 10.26
N SER A 18 -21.31 1.02 10.78
CA SER A 18 -22.68 1.55 10.85
C SER A 18 -22.77 2.78 11.77
N ALA A 19 -22.08 2.76 12.93
CA ALA A 19 -22.04 3.89 13.86
C ALA A 19 -21.34 5.12 13.27
N GLU A 20 -20.39 4.91 12.35
CA GLU A 20 -19.68 5.98 11.63
C GLU A 20 -20.36 6.35 10.29
N ASP A 21 -21.56 5.87 10.04
CA ASP A 21 -22.33 6.10 8.81
C ASP A 21 -21.56 5.67 7.54
N VAL A 22 -20.82 4.58 7.62
CA VAL A 22 -20.09 4.01 6.48
C VAL A 22 -20.88 2.85 5.88
N HIS A 23 -21.22 2.97 4.60
CA HIS A 23 -21.93 1.91 3.87
C HIS A 23 -20.95 0.83 3.39
N VAL A 24 -21.31 -0.43 3.59
CA VAL A 24 -20.54 -1.60 3.13
C VAL A 24 -21.33 -2.28 1.99
N PRO A 25 -20.91 -2.07 0.71
CA PRO A 25 -21.63 -2.65 -0.43
C PRO A 25 -21.57 -4.18 -0.49
N ASP A 26 -20.43 -4.77 -0.13
CA ASP A 26 -20.23 -6.23 -0.15
C ASP A 26 -19.53 -6.72 1.12
N LYS A 27 -20.27 -7.50 1.91
CA LYS A 27 -19.78 -8.08 3.18
C LYS A 27 -18.71 -9.16 2.97
N ASN A 28 -18.69 -9.81 1.79
CA ASN A 28 -17.74 -10.88 1.51
C ASN A 28 -16.31 -10.33 1.42
N VAL A 29 -16.13 -9.15 0.86
CA VAL A 29 -14.82 -8.50 0.77
C VAL A 29 -14.34 -8.07 2.16
N LEU A 30 -15.24 -7.62 3.03
CA LEU A 30 -14.90 -7.32 4.42
C LEU A 30 -14.44 -8.60 5.15
N ALA A 31 -15.14 -9.71 4.97
CA ALA A 31 -14.75 -11.00 5.54
C ALA A 31 -13.36 -11.44 5.04
N GLU A 32 -13.10 -11.30 3.76
CA GLU A 32 -11.80 -11.63 3.16
C GLU A 32 -10.67 -10.77 3.75
N LEU A 33 -10.89 -9.46 3.90
CA LEU A 33 -9.92 -8.57 4.54
C LEU A 33 -9.60 -9.01 5.97
N ILE A 34 -10.64 -9.33 6.75
CA ILE A 34 -10.47 -9.79 8.14
C ILE A 34 -9.67 -11.08 8.19
N MET A 35 -10.01 -12.07 7.36
CA MET A 35 -9.31 -13.35 7.32
C MET A 35 -7.85 -13.21 6.88
N ARG A 36 -7.56 -12.29 5.97
CA ARG A 36 -6.22 -12.05 5.46
C ARG A 36 -5.26 -11.50 6.53
N HIS A 37 -5.75 -10.65 7.41
CA HIS A 37 -4.93 -9.95 8.39
C HIS A 37 -5.06 -10.47 9.82
N ALA A 38 -6.02 -11.37 10.10
CA ALA A 38 -6.18 -11.94 11.42
C ALA A 38 -4.89 -12.66 11.87
N PRO A 39 -4.49 -12.56 13.14
CA PRO A 39 -5.18 -11.91 14.27
C PRO A 39 -4.78 -10.43 14.50
N ASP A 40 -4.23 -9.73 13.52
CA ASP A 40 -3.84 -8.32 13.67
C ASP A 40 -5.07 -7.40 13.51
N TRP A 41 -5.88 -7.33 14.57
CA TRP A 41 -7.12 -6.55 14.61
C TRP A 41 -6.88 -5.04 14.44
N ARG A 42 -5.75 -4.54 14.93
CA ARG A 42 -5.39 -3.13 14.77
C ARG A 42 -5.16 -2.77 13.31
N ARG A 43 -4.46 -3.61 12.58
CA ARG A 43 -4.23 -3.43 11.15
C ARG A 43 -5.54 -3.43 10.37
N ILE A 44 -6.45 -4.35 10.68
CA ILE A 44 -7.76 -4.42 10.05
C ILE A 44 -8.54 -3.11 10.27
N LEU A 45 -8.58 -2.60 11.49
CA LEU A 45 -9.26 -1.34 11.80
C LEU A 45 -8.65 -0.15 11.07
N ASN A 46 -7.33 -0.10 10.97
CA ASN A 46 -6.62 0.96 10.22
C ASN A 46 -6.96 0.91 8.73
N GLU A 47 -6.98 -0.28 8.13
CA GLU A 47 -7.38 -0.46 6.74
C GLU A 47 -8.82 -0.03 6.49
N LEU A 48 -9.73 -0.42 7.36
CA LEU A 48 -11.14 -0.02 7.27
C LEU A 48 -11.30 1.51 7.38
N GLN A 49 -10.62 2.14 8.33
CA GLN A 49 -10.65 3.59 8.50
C GLN A 49 -10.09 4.32 7.27
N ARG A 50 -9.01 3.80 6.72
CA ARG A 50 -8.36 4.37 5.54
C ARG A 50 -9.28 4.37 4.31
N HIS A 51 -10.01 3.28 4.10
CA HIS A 51 -10.85 3.09 2.91
C HIS A 51 -12.29 3.57 3.07
N SER A 52 -12.66 4.14 4.21
CA SER A 52 -14.01 4.62 4.50
C SER A 52 -14.15 6.15 4.56
N ARG A 53 -13.20 6.89 4.05
CA ARG A 53 -13.15 8.37 4.15
C ARG A 53 -14.32 9.11 3.50
N ASN A 54 -15.00 8.49 2.55
CA ASN A 54 -16.10 9.12 1.80
C ASN A 54 -17.48 8.63 2.23
N GLY A 55 -17.61 8.05 3.42
CA GLY A 55 -18.88 7.49 3.91
C GLY A 55 -19.25 6.15 3.27
N GLN A 56 -18.39 5.62 2.41
CA GLN A 56 -18.56 4.33 1.77
C GLN A 56 -17.23 3.56 1.79
N LEU A 57 -17.29 2.30 2.16
CA LEU A 57 -16.13 1.43 2.12
C LEU A 57 -15.78 1.12 0.66
N ASN A 58 -14.63 1.59 0.19
CA ASN A 58 -14.19 1.39 -1.18
C ASN A 58 -13.50 0.03 -1.34
N LEU A 59 -14.27 -0.95 -1.77
CA LEU A 59 -13.87 -2.36 -1.83
C LEU A 59 -12.89 -2.67 -2.97
N ASP A 60 -12.91 -1.90 -4.03
CA ASP A 60 -11.98 -2.07 -5.15
C ASP A 60 -10.53 -1.84 -4.70
N VAL A 61 -10.35 -0.97 -3.71
CA VAL A 61 -9.04 -0.69 -3.12
C VAL A 61 -8.66 -1.73 -2.07
N ILE A 62 -9.63 -2.27 -1.31
CA ILE A 62 -9.39 -3.30 -0.28
C ILE A 62 -9.05 -4.65 -0.92
N GLY A 63 -9.72 -5.00 -2.02
CA GLY A 63 -9.38 -6.17 -2.84
C GLY A 63 -8.14 -5.96 -3.69
N GLY A 64 -7.70 -4.70 -3.84
CA GLY A 64 -6.43 -4.32 -4.45
C GLY A 64 -5.29 -4.80 -3.57
N THR A 65 -4.58 -5.79 -4.05
CA THR A 65 -3.32 -6.22 -3.47
C THR A 65 -2.34 -5.04 -3.48
N VAL A 66 -1.28 -5.12 -2.70
CA VAL A 66 -0.11 -4.23 -2.82
C VAL A 66 0.31 -4.08 -4.30
N GLU A 67 0.08 -5.11 -5.11
CA GLU A 67 0.33 -5.13 -6.56
C GLU A 67 -0.40 -4.03 -7.33
N GLY A 68 -1.71 -3.86 -7.13
CA GLY A 68 -2.47 -2.80 -7.79
C GLY A 68 -1.96 -1.41 -7.41
N SER A 69 -1.63 -1.22 -6.13
CA SER A 69 -1.06 0.03 -5.64
C SER A 69 0.33 0.31 -6.21
N ILE A 70 1.17 -0.71 -6.37
CA ILE A 70 2.51 -0.58 -6.98
C ILE A 70 2.40 -0.24 -8.47
N ASN A 71 1.44 -0.82 -9.19
CA ASN A 71 1.22 -0.46 -10.60
C ASN A 71 0.83 1.01 -10.78
N ASP A 72 0.00 1.54 -9.90
CA ASP A 72 -0.33 2.97 -9.87
C ASP A 72 0.91 3.82 -9.64
N LEU A 73 1.76 3.40 -8.69
CA LEU A 73 3.03 4.07 -8.41
C LEU A 73 3.93 4.10 -9.65
N PHE A 74 4.09 2.99 -10.36
CA PHE A 74 4.87 2.96 -11.60
C PHE A 74 4.32 3.91 -12.66
N GLY A 75 3.00 4.04 -12.75
CA GLY A 75 2.35 5.02 -13.62
C GLY A 75 2.77 6.45 -13.31
N PHE A 76 2.80 6.82 -12.03
CA PHE A 76 3.24 8.15 -11.58
C PHE A 76 4.74 8.37 -11.85
N LEU A 77 5.57 7.36 -11.62
CA LEU A 77 7.00 7.44 -11.88
C LEU A 77 7.29 7.60 -13.38
N LYS A 78 6.59 6.87 -14.22
CA LYS A 78 6.72 6.95 -15.68
C LYS A 78 6.33 8.32 -16.21
N SER A 79 5.25 8.89 -15.72
CA SER A 79 4.77 10.22 -16.12
C SER A 79 5.53 11.36 -15.45
N LYS A 80 6.43 11.06 -14.53
CA LYS A 80 7.18 12.02 -13.71
C LYS A 80 6.26 12.96 -12.92
N ASP A 81 5.14 12.42 -12.44
CA ASP A 81 4.18 13.13 -11.62
C ASP A 81 4.57 13.07 -10.14
N PHE A 82 5.43 13.99 -9.72
CA PHE A 82 5.93 14.07 -8.35
C PHE A 82 4.81 14.26 -7.33
N LYS A 83 3.83 15.08 -7.64
CA LYS A 83 2.72 15.37 -6.72
C LYS A 83 1.90 14.12 -6.42
N SER A 84 1.53 13.36 -7.43
CA SER A 84 0.79 12.11 -7.26
C SER A 84 1.62 11.04 -6.57
N MET A 85 2.91 10.94 -6.89
CA MET A 85 3.84 10.03 -6.21
C MET A 85 3.95 10.35 -4.73
N ARG A 86 4.12 11.61 -4.36
CA ARG A 86 4.19 12.05 -2.97
C ARG A 86 2.90 11.74 -2.21
N LYS A 87 1.75 11.98 -2.84
CA LYS A 87 0.45 11.64 -2.27
C LYS A 87 0.32 10.14 -2.05
N TRP A 88 0.70 9.34 -3.03
CA TRP A 88 0.71 7.87 -2.91
C TRP A 88 1.55 7.42 -1.72
N THR A 89 2.74 7.98 -1.56
CA THR A 89 3.64 7.65 -0.44
C THR A 89 2.98 7.97 0.90
N ALA A 90 2.41 9.16 1.04
CA ALA A 90 1.73 9.56 2.28
C ALA A 90 0.55 8.62 2.62
N GLU A 91 -0.19 8.17 1.63
CA GLU A 91 -1.32 7.26 1.79
C GLU A 91 -0.92 5.82 2.12
N ASN A 92 0.33 5.43 1.81
CA ASN A 92 0.83 4.05 1.98
C ASN A 92 1.84 3.89 3.12
N MET A 93 2.06 4.91 3.96
CA MET A 93 3.04 4.84 5.05
C MET A 93 2.61 3.97 6.24
N ASP A 94 1.39 3.51 6.28
CA ASP A 94 0.92 2.47 7.19
C ASP A 94 1.39 1.07 6.77
N VAL A 95 1.77 0.90 5.50
CA VAL A 95 2.42 -0.32 5.00
C VAL A 95 3.90 -0.28 5.42
N GLU A 96 4.42 -1.41 5.84
CA GLU A 96 5.83 -1.53 6.16
C GLU A 96 6.70 -1.17 4.95
N SER A 97 7.70 -0.31 5.14
CA SER A 97 8.56 0.16 4.05
C SER A 97 9.22 -0.98 3.28
N ALA A 98 9.62 -2.04 3.98
CA ALA A 98 10.20 -3.24 3.36
C ALA A 98 9.26 -3.87 2.33
N ALA A 99 7.96 -3.86 2.58
CA ALA A 99 6.95 -4.39 1.64
C ALA A 99 6.85 -3.54 0.39
N ILE A 100 7.00 -2.22 0.51
CA ILE A 100 7.01 -1.30 -0.65
C ILE A 100 8.25 -1.53 -1.50
N PHE A 101 9.44 -1.59 -0.90
CA PHE A 101 10.68 -1.88 -1.63
C PHE A 101 10.61 -3.23 -2.34
N ARG A 102 10.10 -4.26 -1.65
CA ARG A 102 9.95 -5.59 -2.24
C ARG A 102 8.93 -5.60 -3.39
N GLY A 103 7.81 -4.90 -3.25
CA GLY A 103 6.80 -4.76 -4.29
C GLY A 103 7.35 -4.12 -5.55
N ILE A 104 8.16 -3.07 -5.42
CA ILE A 104 8.83 -2.42 -6.55
C ILE A 104 9.79 -3.40 -7.22
N TYR A 105 10.59 -4.11 -6.44
CA TYR A 105 11.54 -5.11 -6.95
C TYR A 105 10.83 -6.23 -7.72
N ASP A 106 9.74 -6.75 -7.19
CA ASP A 106 9.01 -7.87 -7.81
C ASP A 106 8.31 -7.48 -9.11
N HIS A 107 7.92 -6.20 -9.28
CA HIS A 107 7.15 -5.72 -10.43
C HIS A 107 7.99 -4.92 -11.45
N MET A 108 9.27 -4.70 -11.19
CA MET A 108 10.12 -3.86 -12.04
C MET A 108 10.33 -4.43 -13.46
N ASN A 109 10.33 -5.75 -13.61
CA ASN A 109 10.60 -6.38 -14.90
C ASN A 109 9.58 -6.02 -15.98
N ASP A 110 8.32 -5.77 -15.57
CA ASP A 110 7.23 -5.44 -16.49
C ASP A 110 7.13 -3.94 -16.78
N SER A 111 7.73 -3.11 -15.96
CA SER A 111 7.51 -1.66 -15.97
C SER A 111 8.77 -0.85 -16.30
N VAL A 112 9.95 -1.42 -16.17
CA VAL A 112 11.24 -0.74 -16.33
C VAL A 112 11.98 -1.34 -17.52
N THR A 113 12.67 -0.49 -18.28
CA THR A 113 13.51 -0.98 -19.39
C THR A 113 14.63 -1.87 -18.85
N PRO A 114 15.03 -2.95 -19.57
CA PRO A 114 16.06 -3.87 -19.09
C PRO A 114 17.39 -3.18 -18.75
N ASN A 115 17.73 -2.10 -19.44
CA ASN A 115 18.97 -1.35 -19.19
C ASN A 115 18.94 -0.57 -17.87
N SER A 116 17.77 -0.22 -17.37
CA SER A 116 17.59 0.55 -16.14
C SER A 116 17.35 -0.33 -14.91
N ILE A 117 17.09 -1.62 -15.07
CA ILE A 117 16.85 -2.54 -13.94
C ILE A 117 18.02 -2.56 -12.95
N PRO A 118 19.30 -2.69 -13.36
CA PRO A 118 20.41 -2.64 -12.40
C PRO A 118 20.48 -1.34 -11.62
N GLN A 119 20.22 -0.21 -12.25
CA GLN A 119 20.20 1.09 -11.59
C GLN A 119 19.08 1.15 -10.53
N LEU A 120 17.90 0.65 -10.85
CA LEU A 120 16.79 0.59 -9.91
C LEU A 120 17.12 -0.29 -8.69
N VAL A 121 17.73 -1.45 -8.91
CA VAL A 121 18.14 -2.35 -7.83
C VAL A 121 19.10 -1.67 -6.87
N LEU A 122 20.09 -0.94 -7.40
CA LEU A 122 21.06 -0.20 -6.59
C LEU A 122 20.38 0.89 -5.76
N ILE A 123 19.45 1.62 -6.34
CA ILE A 123 18.68 2.66 -5.64
C ILE A 123 17.86 2.04 -4.51
N LEU A 124 17.12 0.96 -4.78
CA LEU A 124 16.29 0.29 -3.78
C LEU A 124 17.14 -0.24 -2.62
N ALA A 125 18.28 -0.86 -2.91
CA ALA A 125 19.17 -1.40 -1.87
C ALA A 125 19.74 -0.29 -0.98
N ASP A 126 20.14 0.83 -1.55
CA ASP A 126 20.67 1.97 -0.82
C ASP A 126 19.64 2.57 0.14
N TYR A 127 18.42 2.82 -0.34
CA TYR A 127 17.37 3.40 0.48
C TYR A 127 16.77 2.41 1.48
N GLN A 128 16.75 1.13 1.16
CA GLN A 128 16.36 0.09 2.12
C GLN A 128 17.33 0.06 3.31
N PHE A 129 18.61 0.17 3.05
CA PHE A 129 19.64 0.29 4.08
C PHE A 129 19.42 1.56 4.92
N LYS A 130 19.26 2.71 4.29
CA LYS A 130 18.99 3.98 4.96
C LYS A 130 17.73 3.95 5.82
N ASN A 131 16.73 3.22 5.39
CA ASN A 131 15.43 3.14 6.08
C ASN A 131 15.54 2.61 7.53
N ALA A 132 16.56 1.81 7.81
CA ALA A 132 16.82 1.30 9.16
C ALA A 132 17.28 2.40 10.13
N PHE A 133 17.83 3.50 9.64
CA PHE A 133 18.46 4.55 10.42
C PHE A 133 17.73 5.89 10.41
N VAL A 134 16.80 6.11 9.47
CA VAL A 134 16.10 7.38 9.34
C VAL A 134 14.96 7.50 10.36
N SER A 135 14.75 8.72 10.86
CA SER A 135 13.62 9.02 11.73
C SER A 135 12.32 9.16 10.96
N ASP A 136 12.39 9.77 9.77
CA ASP A 136 11.24 10.00 8.90
C ASP A 136 11.30 9.06 7.69
N LYS A 137 10.55 7.97 7.80
CA LYS A 137 10.48 6.94 6.75
C LYS A 137 9.74 7.43 5.50
N GLU A 138 8.77 8.33 5.66
CA GLU A 138 8.07 8.95 4.52
C GLU A 138 9.03 9.78 3.68
N LEU A 139 9.83 10.63 4.31
CA LEU A 139 10.83 11.44 3.63
C LEU A 139 11.85 10.56 2.89
N ASN A 140 12.31 9.50 3.52
CA ASN A 140 13.23 8.54 2.90
C ASN A 140 12.61 7.87 1.67
N MET A 141 11.35 7.46 1.76
CA MET A 141 10.64 6.83 0.64
C MET A 141 10.42 7.82 -0.51
N VAL A 142 10.01 9.05 -0.22
CA VAL A 142 9.86 10.09 -1.25
C VAL A 142 11.18 10.39 -1.93
N ALA A 143 12.28 10.46 -1.17
CA ALA A 143 13.62 10.65 -1.74
C ALA A 143 14.02 9.48 -2.66
N CYS A 144 13.75 8.24 -2.25
CA CYS A 144 13.98 7.05 -3.06
C CYS A 144 13.22 7.12 -4.39
N LEU A 145 11.93 7.37 -4.33
CA LEU A 145 11.08 7.42 -5.52
C LEU A 145 11.41 8.61 -6.42
N THR A 146 11.85 9.72 -5.87
CA THR A 146 12.34 10.88 -6.64
C THR A 146 13.59 10.52 -7.42
N GLU A 147 14.55 9.82 -6.82
CA GLU A 147 15.76 9.37 -7.48
C GLU A 147 15.44 8.35 -8.59
N VAL A 148 14.53 7.41 -8.32
CA VAL A 148 14.01 6.46 -9.32
C VAL A 148 13.41 7.21 -10.50
N MET A 149 12.56 8.20 -10.24
CA MET A 149 11.90 9.01 -11.26
C MET A 149 12.91 9.76 -12.14
N ALA A 150 14.02 10.22 -11.55
CA ALA A 150 15.05 10.99 -12.26
C ALA A 150 16.02 10.12 -13.07
N GLN A 151 16.33 8.91 -12.60
CA GLN A 151 17.43 8.11 -13.13
C GLN A 151 17.01 6.84 -13.86
N VAL A 152 15.80 6.35 -13.64
CA VAL A 152 15.29 5.09 -14.21
C VAL A 152 14.40 5.37 -15.41
N GLU A 153 14.61 4.62 -16.50
CA GLU A 153 13.76 4.67 -17.68
C GLU A 153 12.64 3.60 -17.56
N PHE A 154 11.42 4.04 -17.78
CA PHE A 154 10.24 3.18 -17.75
C PHE A 154 9.82 2.76 -19.15
N ALA A 155 9.40 1.51 -19.25
CA ALA A 155 8.95 0.94 -20.52
C ALA A 155 7.60 1.52 -20.99
#